data_7ebf9424ee9ba9a94f1dbe8f0344364b
#
_entry.id   7ebf9424ee9ba9a94f1dbe8f0344364b
#
_cell.length_a   1.000
_cell.length_b   1.000
_cell.length_c   1.000
_cell.angle_alpha   90.00
_cell.angle_beta   90.00
_cell.angle_gamma   90.00
#
_symmetry.space_group_name_H-M   'P 1'
#
loop_
_entity.id
_entity.type
_entity.pdbx_description
1 polymer ?
#
loop_
_entity_poly.entity_id
_entity_poly.type
_entity_poly.pdbx_seq_one_letter_code
_entity_poly.pdbx_strand_id
1 'polypeptide(L)'
;KAAMTNKSLYTNVSIKKTGFVEVMPGQTIRYDLSNIANNSTTSLTSFYWRDTLPTNAVRLDKLVTGTWNTPGNYKVVYKTNLSGDTWRVLADNLSTAQNYVLDASPAALGLASNEYVTQFMASFGVVPANFRQVEAPRVYCSVVSWLTGGTQFVNQADAGGVYDGQWIMATSRWVT
;
A
#
# COMPACT_ATOMS: atom_id res chain seq x y z
N LYS A 1 0.24 36.28 -33.37
CA LYS A 1 0.90 35.01 -33.16
C LYS A 1 0.72 34.54 -31.72
N ALA A 2 0.03 33.44 -31.54
CA ALA A 2 -0.17 32.89 -30.20
C ALA A 2 1.15 32.32 -29.67
N ALA A 3 1.50 32.69 -28.46
CA ALA A 3 2.60 32.05 -27.75
C ALA A 3 2.23 30.62 -27.39
N MET A 4 3.03 29.66 -27.77
CA MET A 4 2.88 28.31 -27.32
C MET A 4 3.35 28.18 -25.87
N THR A 5 2.43 27.86 -25.00
CA THR A 5 2.79 27.49 -23.63
C THR A 5 3.13 26.01 -23.61
N ASN A 6 4.39 25.69 -23.52
CA ASN A 6 4.84 24.33 -23.28
C ASN A 6 4.67 24.03 -21.79
N LYS A 7 3.72 23.15 -21.47
CA LYS A 7 3.73 22.54 -20.14
C LYS A 7 4.94 21.63 -20.05
N SER A 8 5.84 21.94 -19.15
CA SER A 8 6.91 21.00 -18.82
C SER A 8 6.30 19.72 -18.32
N LEU A 9 6.69 18.60 -18.91
CA LEU A 9 6.34 17.29 -18.40
C LEU A 9 7.04 17.10 -17.06
N TYR A 10 6.26 16.78 -16.05
CA TYR A 10 6.77 16.50 -14.73
C TYR A 10 6.17 15.18 -14.25
N THR A 11 7.01 14.28 -13.79
CA THR A 11 6.57 13.00 -13.25
C THR A 11 7.04 12.86 -11.80
N ASN A 12 6.12 12.54 -10.92
CA ASN A 12 6.39 12.30 -9.50
C ASN A 12 5.25 11.50 -8.89
N VAL A 13 5.61 10.57 -8.04
CA VAL A 13 4.69 9.82 -7.18
C VAL A 13 5.13 10.04 -5.74
N SER A 14 4.19 10.10 -4.82
CA SER A 14 4.47 10.23 -3.40
C SER A 14 3.75 9.17 -2.58
N ILE A 15 4.32 8.86 -1.44
CA ILE A 15 3.74 8.05 -0.37
C ILE A 15 4.48 8.35 0.92
N LYS A 16 3.75 8.36 2.04
CA LYS A 16 4.35 8.49 3.37
C LYS A 16 3.72 7.48 4.31
N LYS A 17 4.54 6.76 5.05
CA LYS A 17 4.12 5.79 6.05
C LYS A 17 4.50 6.29 7.44
N THR A 18 3.56 6.15 8.37
CA THR A 18 3.78 6.41 9.80
C THR A 18 3.22 5.26 10.62
N GLY A 19 3.75 5.05 11.81
CA GLY A 19 3.34 3.97 12.70
C GLY A 19 3.71 4.23 14.14
N PHE A 20 3.71 3.19 14.94
CA PHE A 20 4.10 3.25 16.35
C PHE A 20 5.63 3.29 16.49
N VAL A 21 6.10 4.05 17.44
CA VAL A 21 7.55 4.14 17.75
C VAL A 21 8.00 2.92 18.56
N GLU A 22 7.19 2.53 19.54
CA GLU A 22 7.45 1.41 20.44
C GLU A 22 6.22 0.51 20.52
N VAL A 23 6.44 -0.78 20.59
CA VAL A 23 5.38 -1.80 20.67
C VAL A 23 5.77 -2.91 21.63
N MET A 24 4.77 -3.67 22.05
CA MET A 24 4.92 -4.85 22.92
C MET A 24 4.53 -6.10 22.15
N PRO A 25 5.13 -7.27 22.47
CA PRO A 25 4.68 -8.54 21.93
C PRO A 25 3.17 -8.73 22.12
N GLY A 26 2.49 -9.22 21.07
CA GLY A 26 1.05 -9.46 21.08
C GLY A 26 0.18 -8.22 20.89
N GLN A 27 0.76 -7.03 20.84
CA GLN A 27 0.01 -5.79 20.67
C GLN A 27 -0.57 -5.67 19.25
N THR A 28 -1.79 -5.15 19.15
CA THR A 28 -2.34 -4.71 17.86
C THR A 28 -1.82 -3.31 17.57
N ILE A 29 -1.27 -3.13 16.39
CA ILE A 29 -0.70 -1.87 15.94
C ILE A 29 -1.31 -1.43 14.61
N ARG A 30 -1.13 -0.16 14.28
CA ARG A 30 -1.64 0.43 13.06
C ARG A 30 -0.55 1.23 12.36
N TYR A 31 -0.48 1.07 11.05
CA TYR A 31 0.26 1.97 10.18
C TYR A 31 -0.70 2.84 9.39
N ASP A 32 -0.38 4.10 9.27
CA ASP A 32 -1.13 5.06 8.45
C ASP A 32 -0.33 5.37 7.18
N LEU A 33 -1.03 5.39 6.04
CA LEU A 33 -0.46 5.75 4.76
C LEU A 33 -1.02 7.09 4.33
N SER A 34 -0.15 8.04 4.08
CA SER A 34 -0.53 9.40 3.69
C SER A 34 0.20 9.81 2.43
N ASN A 35 -0.29 10.90 1.80
CA ASN A 35 0.33 11.48 0.61
C ASN A 35 0.51 10.50 -0.55
N ILE A 36 -0.37 9.50 -0.68
CA ILE A 36 -0.35 8.63 -1.86
C ILE A 36 -0.96 9.42 -3.01
N ALA A 37 -0.13 9.74 -4.00
CA ALA A 37 -0.54 10.60 -5.09
C ALA A 37 0.30 10.39 -6.35
N ASN A 38 -0.37 10.60 -7.49
CA ASN A 38 0.28 10.92 -8.74
C ASN A 38 0.40 12.44 -8.81
N ASN A 39 1.55 12.98 -8.48
CA ASN A 39 1.83 14.42 -8.54
C ASN A 39 2.34 14.85 -9.93
N SER A 40 2.25 13.96 -10.90
CA SER A 40 2.69 14.23 -12.26
C SER A 40 1.72 15.17 -12.98
N THR A 41 2.20 15.81 -14.02
CA THR A 41 1.39 16.62 -14.94
C THR A 41 0.69 15.76 -16.00
N THR A 42 0.84 14.44 -15.94
CA THR A 42 0.28 13.47 -16.88
C THR A 42 -0.32 12.28 -16.15
N SER A 43 -1.15 11.52 -16.85
CA SER A 43 -1.61 10.22 -16.38
C SER A 43 -0.46 9.24 -16.24
N LEU A 44 -0.61 8.29 -15.30
CA LEU A 44 0.27 7.14 -15.17
C LEU A 44 -0.54 5.87 -15.36
N THR A 45 0.07 4.87 -15.97
CA THR A 45 -0.53 3.54 -16.08
C THR A 45 -0.01 2.63 -14.98
N SER A 46 -0.69 1.53 -14.72
CA SER A 46 -0.29 0.53 -13.71
C SER A 46 -0.01 1.14 -12.33
N PHE A 47 -0.79 2.15 -11.95
CA PHE A 47 -0.60 2.82 -10.67
C PHE A 47 -0.93 1.88 -9.52
N TYR A 48 -0.09 1.88 -8.50
CA TYR A 48 -0.24 1.05 -7.31
C TYR A 48 0.30 1.72 -6.06
N TRP A 49 -0.13 1.24 -4.90
CA TRP A 49 0.66 1.36 -3.68
C TRP A 49 0.78 -0.03 -3.03
N ARG A 50 1.91 -0.27 -2.38
CA ARG A 50 2.28 -1.58 -1.86
C ARG A 50 2.90 -1.44 -0.49
N ASP A 51 2.64 -2.42 0.36
CA ASP A 51 3.22 -2.55 1.69
C ASP A 51 4.02 -3.85 1.76
N THR A 52 5.27 -3.74 2.22
CA THR A 52 6.13 -4.89 2.50
C THR A 52 6.26 -5.03 4.01
N LEU A 53 5.64 -6.06 4.56
CA LEU A 53 5.52 -6.26 5.99
C LEU A 53 6.82 -6.78 6.61
N PRO A 54 7.20 -6.28 7.81
CA PRO A 54 8.31 -6.84 8.57
C PRO A 54 7.88 -8.17 9.23
N THR A 55 8.00 -9.26 8.49
CA THR A 55 7.44 -10.57 8.88
C THR A 55 8.15 -11.21 10.06
N ASN A 56 9.34 -10.71 10.44
CA ASN A 56 10.00 -11.08 11.68
C ASN A 56 9.29 -10.57 12.94
N ALA A 57 8.39 -9.58 12.77
CA ALA A 57 7.82 -8.86 13.90
C ALA A 57 6.28 -8.78 13.90
N VAL A 58 5.63 -8.80 12.73
CA VAL A 58 4.19 -8.55 12.65
C VAL A 58 3.48 -9.53 11.72
N ARG A 59 2.17 -9.66 11.95
CA ARG A 59 1.23 -10.38 11.07
C ARG A 59 0.09 -9.44 10.70
N LEU A 60 -0.32 -9.50 9.45
CA LEU A 60 -1.43 -8.69 8.93
C LEU A 60 -2.75 -9.17 9.50
N ASP A 61 -3.59 -8.24 9.97
CA ASP A 61 -4.93 -8.51 10.46
C ASP A 61 -6.01 -8.00 9.51
N LYS A 62 -5.96 -6.72 9.17
CA LYS A 62 -6.96 -6.08 8.30
C LYS A 62 -6.42 -4.85 7.62
N LEU A 63 -7.09 -4.44 6.56
CA LEU A 63 -6.80 -3.24 5.79
C LEU A 63 -8.01 -2.33 5.76
N VAL A 64 -7.78 -1.04 5.93
CA VAL A 64 -8.74 0.01 5.59
C VAL A 64 -8.23 0.65 4.31
N THR A 65 -9.05 0.65 3.26
CA THR A 65 -8.56 0.93 1.90
C THR A 65 -8.45 2.40 1.56
N GLY A 66 -9.10 3.27 2.33
CA GLY A 66 -9.15 4.69 2.02
C GLY A 66 -10.08 5.04 0.86
N THR A 67 -10.15 6.32 0.54
CA THR A 67 -10.90 6.84 -0.59
C THR A 67 -10.00 7.73 -1.46
N TRP A 68 -10.41 7.93 -2.71
CA TRP A 68 -9.59 8.57 -3.74
C TRP A 68 -10.40 9.64 -4.45
N ASN A 69 -9.73 10.64 -4.98
CA ASN A 69 -10.37 11.83 -5.56
C ASN A 69 -10.92 11.64 -6.98
N THR A 70 -10.73 10.47 -7.57
CA THR A 70 -11.13 10.18 -8.94
C THR A 70 -11.99 8.93 -8.97
N PRO A 71 -13.17 8.93 -9.61
CA PRO A 71 -13.99 7.74 -9.76
C PRO A 71 -13.24 6.63 -10.52
N GLY A 72 -13.38 5.41 -10.05
CA GLY A 72 -12.78 4.23 -10.68
C GLY A 72 -12.86 3.02 -9.79
N ASN A 73 -12.31 1.93 -10.28
CA ASN A 73 -12.25 0.67 -9.56
C ASN A 73 -10.80 0.19 -9.46
N TYR A 74 -10.54 -0.58 -8.43
CA TYR A 74 -9.22 -1.16 -8.19
C TYR A 74 -9.36 -2.50 -7.49
N LYS A 75 -8.27 -3.20 -7.34
CA LYS A 75 -8.20 -4.46 -6.61
C LYS A 75 -7.08 -4.42 -5.58
N VAL A 76 -7.21 -5.26 -4.55
CA VAL A 76 -6.16 -5.52 -3.58
C VAL A 76 -5.72 -6.97 -3.72
N VAL A 77 -4.42 -7.14 -3.84
CA VAL A 77 -3.77 -8.44 -4.00
C VAL A 77 -2.71 -8.63 -2.92
N TYR A 78 -2.33 -9.86 -2.64
CA TYR A 78 -1.33 -10.16 -1.62
C TYR A 78 -0.44 -11.33 -2.02
N LYS A 79 0.73 -11.39 -1.41
CA LYS A 79 1.66 -12.52 -1.46
C LYS A 79 1.87 -13.07 -0.06
N THR A 80 2.21 -14.35 0.00
CA THR A 80 2.60 -15.01 1.25
C THR A 80 4.00 -15.60 1.10
N ASN A 81 4.58 -16.03 2.22
CA ASN A 81 5.84 -16.76 2.20
C ASN A 81 5.80 -18.08 1.42
N LEU A 82 4.61 -18.60 1.14
CA LEU A 82 4.43 -19.85 0.37
C LEU A 82 3.92 -19.63 -1.05
N SER A 83 3.52 -18.42 -1.43
CA SER A 83 2.96 -18.15 -2.75
C SER A 83 4.02 -17.80 -3.81
N GLY A 84 5.29 -17.65 -3.41
CA GLY A 84 6.36 -17.21 -4.32
C GLY A 84 6.06 -15.83 -4.89
N ASP A 85 6.17 -15.68 -6.20
CA ASP A 85 5.87 -14.42 -6.91
C ASP A 85 4.42 -14.29 -7.32
N THR A 86 3.57 -15.25 -6.97
CA THR A 86 2.16 -15.24 -7.34
C THR A 86 1.37 -14.30 -6.44
N TRP A 87 0.71 -13.32 -7.04
CA TRP A 87 -0.27 -12.48 -6.37
C TRP A 87 -1.62 -13.21 -6.28
N ARG A 88 -2.20 -13.22 -5.08
CA ARG A 88 -3.55 -13.72 -4.84
C ARG A 88 -4.49 -12.53 -4.65
N VAL A 89 -5.75 -12.66 -5.04
CA VAL A 89 -6.74 -11.58 -4.90
C VAL A 89 -7.32 -11.61 -3.50
N LEU A 90 -7.21 -10.49 -2.78
CA LEU A 90 -7.92 -10.25 -1.52
C LEU A 90 -9.32 -9.72 -1.78
N ALA A 91 -9.43 -8.69 -2.61
CA ALA A 91 -10.70 -8.09 -3.02
C ALA A 91 -10.56 -7.47 -4.40
N ASP A 92 -11.61 -7.60 -5.20
CA ASP A 92 -11.63 -7.11 -6.57
C ASP A 92 -12.78 -6.12 -6.76
N ASN A 93 -12.69 -5.34 -7.82
CA ASN A 93 -13.72 -4.39 -8.22
C ASN A 93 -14.17 -3.44 -7.08
N LEU A 94 -13.19 -2.94 -6.34
CA LEU A 94 -13.43 -1.98 -5.26
C LEU A 94 -13.62 -0.58 -5.86
N SER A 95 -14.58 0.17 -5.32
CA SER A 95 -14.82 1.56 -5.73
C SER A 95 -13.85 2.50 -5.01
N THR A 96 -13.26 3.44 -5.75
CA THR A 96 -12.43 4.50 -5.17
C THR A 96 -13.21 5.45 -4.27
N ALA A 97 -14.54 5.48 -4.37
CA ALA A 97 -15.39 6.34 -3.55
C ALA A 97 -15.74 5.73 -2.20
N GLN A 98 -15.47 4.45 -1.99
CA GLN A 98 -15.85 3.74 -0.77
C GLN A 98 -14.62 3.33 0.05
N ASN A 99 -14.70 3.55 1.37
CA ASN A 99 -13.67 3.14 2.31
C ASN A 99 -14.02 1.76 2.86
N TYR A 100 -13.32 0.73 2.40
CA TYR A 100 -13.57 -0.65 2.80
C TYR A 100 -12.72 -1.03 4.00
N VAL A 101 -13.27 -1.91 4.83
CA VAL A 101 -12.51 -2.65 5.85
C VAL A 101 -12.42 -4.09 5.37
N LEU A 102 -11.22 -4.52 5.02
CA LEU A 102 -10.96 -5.86 4.49
C LEU A 102 -10.30 -6.72 5.57
N ASP A 103 -10.96 -7.81 5.95
CA ASP A 103 -10.35 -8.80 6.83
C ASP A 103 -9.25 -9.54 6.07
N ALA A 104 -8.03 -9.39 6.50
CA ALA A 104 -6.86 -10.03 5.91
C ALA A 104 -6.14 -10.94 6.92
N SER A 105 -6.86 -11.38 7.94
CA SER A 105 -6.36 -12.33 8.91
C SER A 105 -6.06 -13.69 8.27
N PRO A 106 -5.19 -14.50 8.87
CA PRO A 106 -4.91 -15.85 8.36
C PRO A 106 -6.18 -16.70 8.18
N ALA A 107 -7.13 -16.60 9.09
CA ALA A 107 -8.41 -17.33 9.00
C ALA A 107 -9.24 -16.85 7.80
N ALA A 108 -9.35 -15.56 7.58
CA ALA A 108 -10.10 -14.99 6.46
C ALA A 108 -9.49 -15.35 5.11
N LEU A 109 -8.17 -15.46 5.04
CA LEU A 109 -7.45 -15.80 3.81
C LEU A 109 -7.27 -17.31 3.61
N GLY A 110 -7.64 -18.13 4.59
CA GLY A 110 -7.48 -19.59 4.53
C GLY A 110 -6.00 -19.99 4.48
N LEU A 111 -5.13 -19.30 5.20
CA LEU A 111 -3.70 -19.57 5.19
C LEU A 111 -3.38 -20.85 5.98
N ALA A 112 -2.32 -21.53 5.56
CA ALA A 112 -1.74 -22.64 6.31
C ALA A 112 -1.14 -22.13 7.63
N SER A 113 -0.90 -23.03 8.60
CA SER A 113 -0.38 -22.67 9.92
C SER A 113 1.01 -22.02 9.89
N ASN A 114 1.81 -22.31 8.87
CA ASN A 114 3.15 -21.76 8.64
C ASN A 114 3.17 -20.69 7.55
N GLU A 115 2.01 -20.22 7.14
CA GLU A 115 1.87 -19.24 6.07
C GLU A 115 1.46 -17.89 6.64
N TYR A 116 2.08 -16.82 6.13
CA TYR A 116 1.75 -15.44 6.48
C TYR A 116 1.92 -14.52 5.28
N VAL A 117 1.17 -13.42 5.30
CA VAL A 117 1.25 -12.40 4.26
C VAL A 117 2.59 -11.67 4.37
N THR A 118 3.28 -11.55 3.25
CA THR A 118 4.55 -10.82 3.14
C THR A 118 4.39 -9.44 2.52
N GLN A 119 3.50 -9.32 1.54
CA GLN A 119 3.19 -8.08 0.85
C GLN A 119 1.71 -8.02 0.50
N PHE A 120 1.17 -6.81 0.41
CA PHE A 120 -0.10 -6.57 -0.26
C PHE A 120 0.00 -5.30 -1.10
N MET A 121 -0.86 -5.17 -2.09
CA MET A 121 -0.81 -4.09 -3.06
C MET A 121 -2.22 -3.72 -3.53
N ALA A 122 -2.52 -2.43 -3.58
CA ALA A 122 -3.68 -1.90 -4.27
C ALA A 122 -3.27 -1.53 -5.70
N SER A 123 -3.97 -2.07 -6.68
CA SER A 123 -3.65 -1.93 -8.10
C SER A 123 -4.80 -1.22 -8.83
N PHE A 124 -4.53 -0.03 -9.37
CA PHE A 124 -5.53 0.88 -9.89
C PHE A 124 -5.60 0.93 -11.43
N GLY A 125 -4.54 0.53 -12.12
CA GLY A 125 -4.45 0.72 -13.56
C GLY A 125 -4.12 2.16 -13.94
N VAL A 126 -4.86 2.76 -14.86
CA VAL A 126 -4.62 4.16 -15.29
C VAL A 126 -5.20 5.13 -14.28
N VAL A 127 -4.39 6.09 -13.86
CA VAL A 127 -4.85 7.20 -13.01
C VAL A 127 -4.46 8.54 -13.64
N PRO A 128 -5.33 9.56 -13.52
CA PRO A 128 -5.02 10.88 -14.09
C PRO A 128 -3.96 11.64 -13.30
N ALA A 129 -3.47 12.73 -13.87
CA ALA A 129 -2.71 13.71 -13.12
C ALA A 129 -3.47 14.16 -11.87
N ASN A 130 -2.76 14.36 -10.78
CA ASN A 130 -3.32 14.74 -9.48
C ASN A 130 -4.22 13.69 -8.80
N PHE A 131 -4.24 12.47 -9.28
CA PHE A 131 -4.88 11.36 -8.56
C PHE A 131 -4.27 11.23 -7.18
N ARG A 132 -5.11 11.25 -6.13
CA ARG A 132 -4.64 11.20 -4.75
C ARG A 132 -5.69 10.67 -3.81
N GLN A 133 -5.22 10.21 -2.67
CA GLN A 133 -6.10 9.82 -1.57
C GLN A 133 -6.88 11.01 -1.02
N VAL A 134 -8.11 10.74 -0.56
CA VAL A 134 -8.93 11.65 0.24
C VAL A 134 -8.91 11.17 1.69
N GLU A 135 -9.38 9.95 1.94
CA GLU A 135 -9.21 9.29 3.24
C GLU A 135 -7.99 8.36 3.18
N ALA A 136 -7.20 8.36 4.23
CA ALA A 136 -5.96 7.60 4.27
C ALA A 136 -6.23 6.09 4.41
N PRO A 137 -5.53 5.25 3.65
CA PRO A 137 -5.47 3.82 3.94
C PRO A 137 -4.79 3.56 5.28
N ARG A 138 -5.20 2.48 5.95
CA ARG A 138 -4.64 2.04 7.21
C ARG A 138 -4.38 0.55 7.20
N VAL A 139 -3.30 0.15 7.84
CA VAL A 139 -2.87 -1.25 7.93
C VAL A 139 -2.84 -1.66 9.40
N TYR A 140 -3.61 -2.67 9.76
CA TYR A 140 -3.65 -3.19 11.12
C TYR A 140 -2.90 -4.51 11.18
N CYS A 141 -1.97 -4.60 12.13
CA CYS A 141 -1.13 -5.77 12.34
C CYS A 141 -1.11 -6.14 13.81
N SER A 142 -0.80 -7.41 14.08
CA SER A 142 -0.48 -7.90 15.42
C SER A 142 1.02 -8.14 15.53
N VAL A 143 1.63 -7.64 16.59
CA VAL A 143 3.04 -7.93 16.91
C VAL A 143 3.13 -9.37 17.37
N VAL A 144 4.08 -10.14 16.81
CA VAL A 144 4.25 -11.55 17.18
C VAL A 144 4.57 -11.68 18.66
N SER A 145 4.02 -12.72 19.31
CA SER A 145 4.15 -12.91 20.76
C SER A 145 5.58 -13.27 21.20
N TRP A 146 6.40 -13.77 20.29
CA TRP A 146 7.79 -14.17 20.53
C TRP A 146 8.82 -13.12 20.19
N LEU A 147 8.41 -11.87 19.92
CA LEU A 147 9.34 -10.79 19.60
C LEU A 147 10.27 -10.54 20.80
N THR A 148 11.58 -10.55 20.52
CA THR A 148 12.59 -10.25 21.52
C THR A 148 12.64 -8.76 21.80
N GLY A 149 12.72 -8.37 23.07
CA GLY A 149 12.87 -6.98 23.50
C GLY A 149 14.08 -6.31 22.86
N GLY A 150 13.92 -5.05 22.46
CA GLY A 150 14.95 -4.28 21.77
C GLY A 150 15.08 -4.56 20.26
N THR A 151 14.29 -5.47 19.71
CA THR A 151 14.26 -5.72 18.27
C THR A 151 13.71 -4.50 17.54
N GLN A 152 14.46 -4.03 16.55
CA GLN A 152 13.97 -3.03 15.60
C GLN A 152 13.46 -3.71 14.35
N PHE A 153 12.39 -3.17 13.78
CA PHE A 153 11.87 -3.68 12.52
C PHE A 153 11.36 -2.53 11.65
N VAL A 154 11.42 -2.74 10.35
CA VAL A 154 11.09 -1.72 9.35
C VAL A 154 9.90 -2.18 8.53
N ASN A 155 8.87 -1.36 8.47
CA ASN A 155 7.80 -1.53 7.51
C ASN A 155 8.01 -0.56 6.35
N GLN A 156 8.03 -1.10 5.12
CA GLN A 156 8.27 -0.32 3.91
C GLN A 156 7.01 -0.28 3.07
N ALA A 157 6.67 0.91 2.59
CA ALA A 157 5.64 1.09 1.58
C ALA A 157 6.25 1.75 0.34
N ASP A 158 5.70 1.43 -0.81
CA ASP A 158 6.04 2.10 -2.05
C ASP A 158 4.78 2.35 -2.87
N ALA A 159 4.86 3.32 -3.76
CA ALA A 159 3.84 3.65 -4.73
C ALA A 159 4.51 3.94 -6.07
N GLY A 160 3.80 3.73 -7.15
CA GLY A 160 4.36 3.98 -8.46
C GLY A 160 3.35 3.86 -9.58
N GLY A 161 3.82 4.22 -10.75
CA GLY A 161 3.10 4.07 -12.00
C GLY A 161 4.05 4.22 -13.17
N VAL A 162 3.55 3.95 -14.36
CA VAL A 162 4.37 3.93 -15.57
C VAL A 162 4.03 5.12 -16.46
N TYR A 163 5.06 5.81 -16.92
CA TYR A 163 4.98 6.79 -17.99
C TYR A 163 6.04 6.49 -19.03
N ASP A 164 5.62 6.40 -20.29
CA ASP A 164 6.53 6.17 -21.43
C ASP A 164 7.48 4.98 -21.19
N GLY A 165 6.93 3.87 -20.69
CA GLY A 165 7.69 2.65 -20.40
C GLY A 165 8.61 2.72 -19.17
N GLN A 166 8.60 3.83 -18.42
CA GLN A 166 9.44 4.03 -17.25
C GLN A 166 8.60 4.01 -15.98
N TRP A 167 9.09 3.31 -14.95
CA TRP A 167 8.50 3.34 -13.62
C TRP A 167 8.86 4.64 -12.90
N ILE A 168 7.83 5.30 -12.40
CA ILE A 168 7.95 6.47 -11.52
C ILE A 168 7.56 5.99 -10.14
N MET A 169 8.47 6.00 -9.18
CA MET A 169 8.28 5.34 -7.88
C MET A 169 8.71 6.23 -6.73
N ALA A 170 8.08 5.98 -5.57
CA ALA A 170 8.46 6.55 -4.29
C ALA A 170 8.39 5.47 -3.21
N THR A 171 9.22 5.59 -2.21
CA THR A 171 9.31 4.65 -1.09
C THR A 171 9.26 5.41 0.23
N SER A 172 8.60 4.84 1.22
CA SER A 172 8.58 5.36 2.60
C SER A 172 8.77 4.20 3.58
N ARG A 173 9.56 4.43 4.61
CA ARG A 173 9.86 3.45 5.66
C ARG A 173 9.50 3.99 7.02
N TRP A 174 9.07 3.10 7.90
CA TRP A 174 8.85 3.39 9.30
C TRP A 174 9.56 2.37 10.16
N VAL A 175 10.41 2.85 11.07
CA VAL A 175 11.17 2.02 12.00
C VAL A 175 10.46 2.00 13.35
N THR A 176 10.27 0.81 13.88
CA THR A 176 9.68 0.59 15.21
C THR A 176 10.67 -0.10 16.13
#